data_6e61e5b92ab4dab72d5635dfe876e4d1
#
_entry.id   6e61e5b92ab4dab72d5635dfe876e4d1
#
_cell.length_a   1.000
_cell.length_b   1.000
_cell.length_c   1.000
_cell.angle_alpha   90.00
_cell.angle_beta   90.00
_cell.angle_gamma   90.00
#
_symmetry.space_group_name_H-M   'P 1'
#
loop_
_entity.id
_entity.type
_entity.pdbx_description
1 polymer ?
#
loop_
_entity_poly.entity_id
_entity_poly.type
_entity_poly.pdbx_seq_one_letter_code
_entity_poly.pdbx_strand_id
1 'polypeptide(L)'
;MKSIKVKILGPVAVLAVLVLVTSAFSILGAGNIEKKGRVISDEYLATIQDVSAMSKNTQTLMRLSYNYILAQGDAAEKKVETSISQTKQTLENQMADFSNNLTPEETEAFQKFQSDYQAYLSKYNAMVKYVQTNQNENASIVANND
;
A
#
# COMPACT_ATOMS: atom_id res chain seq x y z
N MET A 1 7.19 -64.88 35.76
CA MET A 1 7.90 -64.47 34.50
C MET A 1 6.96 -63.61 33.65
N LYS A 2 7.25 -62.31 33.48
CA LYS A 2 6.46 -61.49 32.59
C LYS A 2 6.71 -61.94 31.16
N SER A 3 5.65 -62.29 30.43
CA SER A 3 5.70 -62.83 29.08
C SER A 3 6.53 -61.89 28.15
N ILE A 4 7.38 -62.47 27.30
CA ILE A 4 8.19 -61.81 26.28
C ILE A 4 7.31 -60.87 25.44
N LYS A 5 6.06 -61.24 25.20
CA LYS A 5 5.05 -60.42 24.50
C LYS A 5 4.84 -59.06 25.14
N VAL A 6 4.78 -58.95 26.49
CA VAL A 6 4.59 -57.67 27.19
C VAL A 6 5.85 -56.78 27.14
N LYS A 7 7.05 -57.40 27.09
CA LYS A 7 8.31 -56.65 26.95
C LYS A 7 8.50 -56.04 25.58
N ILE A 8 7.90 -56.60 24.54
CA ILE A 8 7.97 -56.04 23.18
C ILE A 8 6.78 -55.13 22.87
N LEU A 9 5.56 -55.51 23.32
CA LEU A 9 4.37 -54.71 23.07
C LEU A 9 4.39 -53.33 23.79
N GLY A 10 4.99 -53.27 24.98
CA GLY A 10 5.08 -52.03 25.73
C GLY A 10 5.79 -50.87 24.99
N PRO A 11 7.05 -51.05 24.56
CA PRO A 11 7.76 -50.05 23.77
C PRO A 11 7.07 -49.70 22.45
N VAL A 12 6.49 -50.67 21.76
CA VAL A 12 5.76 -50.45 20.49
C VAL A 12 4.50 -49.62 20.70
N ALA A 13 3.74 -49.86 21.76
CA ALA A 13 2.57 -49.06 22.11
C ALA A 13 2.96 -47.63 22.46
N VAL A 14 4.05 -47.39 23.20
CA VAL A 14 4.56 -46.04 23.50
C VAL A 14 4.98 -45.32 22.24
N LEU A 15 5.69 -45.97 21.31
CA LEU A 15 6.06 -45.38 20.03
C LEU A 15 4.84 -45.02 19.19
N ALA A 16 3.82 -45.89 19.12
CA ALA A 16 2.59 -45.60 18.41
C ALA A 16 1.86 -44.37 18.97
N VAL A 17 1.79 -44.22 20.29
CA VAL A 17 1.21 -43.06 20.94
C VAL A 17 2.02 -41.79 20.63
N LEU A 18 3.34 -41.83 20.68
CA LEU A 18 4.21 -40.69 20.34
C LEU A 18 4.00 -40.23 18.88
N VAL A 19 3.89 -41.17 17.94
CA VAL A 19 3.62 -40.84 16.53
C VAL A 19 2.26 -40.18 16.35
N LEU A 20 1.22 -40.65 17.04
CA LEU A 20 -0.11 -40.07 16.99
C LEU A 20 -0.10 -38.66 17.58
N VAL A 21 0.57 -38.43 18.69
CA VAL A 21 0.68 -37.12 19.31
C VAL A 21 1.44 -36.12 18.42
N THR A 22 2.59 -36.51 17.87
CA THR A 22 3.37 -35.68 16.96
C THR A 22 2.62 -35.37 15.67
N SER A 23 1.86 -36.31 15.12
CA SER A 23 1.02 -36.10 13.95
C SER A 23 -0.10 -35.08 14.23
N ALA A 24 -0.76 -35.18 15.39
CA ALA A 24 -1.80 -34.22 15.79
C ALA A 24 -1.22 -32.82 15.96
N PHE A 25 -0.06 -32.66 16.59
CA PHE A 25 0.62 -31.35 16.69
C PHE A 25 1.04 -30.80 15.33
N SER A 26 1.48 -31.65 14.41
CA SER A 26 1.86 -31.21 13.05
C SER A 26 0.66 -30.70 12.26
N ILE A 27 -0.49 -31.34 12.37
CA ILE A 27 -1.73 -30.88 11.69
C ILE A 27 -2.23 -29.54 12.27
N LEU A 28 -2.21 -29.39 13.59
CA LEU A 28 -2.59 -28.14 14.25
C LEU A 28 -1.60 -27.01 13.93
N GLY A 29 -0.31 -27.32 13.85
CA GLY A 29 0.73 -26.37 13.45
C GLY A 29 0.58 -25.91 12.00
N ALA A 30 0.31 -26.83 11.08
CA ALA A 30 0.11 -26.52 9.67
C ALA A 30 -1.10 -25.59 9.44
N GLY A 31 -2.23 -25.83 10.15
CA GLY A 31 -3.40 -24.95 10.06
C GLY A 31 -3.13 -23.52 10.55
N ASN A 32 -2.27 -23.34 11.55
CA ASN A 32 -1.86 -22.02 12.01
C ASN A 32 -0.92 -21.31 11.03
N ILE A 33 -0.05 -22.05 10.35
CA ILE A 33 0.83 -21.51 9.30
C ILE A 33 0.01 -21.09 8.09
N GLU A 34 -0.96 -21.89 7.67
CA GLU A 34 -1.86 -21.56 6.56
C GLU A 34 -2.67 -20.29 6.84
N LYS A 35 -3.25 -20.14 8.06
CA LYS A 35 -3.98 -18.93 8.45
C LYS A 35 -3.08 -17.69 8.43
N LYS A 36 -1.87 -17.79 9.00
CA LYS A 36 -0.90 -16.68 8.98
C LYS A 36 -0.41 -16.37 7.56
N GLY A 37 -0.21 -17.39 6.74
CA GLY A 37 0.14 -17.23 5.34
C GLY A 37 -0.95 -16.54 4.52
N ARG A 38 -2.22 -16.84 4.77
CA ARG A 38 -3.36 -16.15 4.14
C ARG A 38 -3.43 -14.68 4.54
N VAL A 39 -3.30 -14.37 5.83
CA VAL A 39 -3.28 -12.97 6.30
C VAL A 39 -2.16 -12.18 5.61
N ILE A 40 -0.95 -12.77 5.54
CA ILE A 40 0.16 -12.12 4.84
C ILE A 40 -0.12 -11.98 3.34
N SER A 41 -0.68 -13.01 2.70
CA SER A 41 -0.90 -12.99 1.24
C SER A 41 -2.10 -12.11 0.84
N ASP A 42 -3.19 -12.16 1.59
CA ASP A 42 -4.44 -11.55 1.16
C ASP A 42 -4.62 -10.12 1.70
N GLU A 43 -4.18 -9.83 2.92
CA GLU A 43 -4.31 -8.50 3.53
C GLU A 43 -3.10 -7.62 3.26
N TYR A 44 -1.89 -8.07 3.62
CA TYR A 44 -0.70 -7.23 3.47
C TYR A 44 -0.29 -7.00 2.02
N LEU A 45 -0.48 -8.00 1.14
CA LEU A 45 -0.16 -7.82 -0.28
C LEU A 45 -1.11 -6.81 -0.93
N ALA A 46 -2.40 -6.85 -0.60
CA ALA A 46 -3.37 -5.85 -1.06
C ALA A 46 -2.99 -4.44 -0.59
N THR A 47 -2.70 -4.28 0.71
CA THR A 47 -2.23 -3.00 1.28
C THR A 47 -0.98 -2.47 0.56
N ILE A 48 0.02 -3.34 0.31
CA ILE A 48 1.24 -2.95 -0.40
C ILE A 48 0.92 -2.51 -1.84
N GLN A 49 0.01 -3.19 -2.52
CA GLN A 49 -0.41 -2.82 -3.88
C GLN A 49 -1.11 -1.47 -3.91
N ASP A 50 -2.01 -1.21 -2.97
CA ASP A 50 -2.74 0.05 -2.86
C ASP A 50 -1.79 1.22 -2.55
N VAL A 51 -0.90 1.07 -1.58
CA VAL A 51 0.10 2.08 -1.24
C VAL A 51 1.05 2.33 -2.42
N SER A 52 1.46 1.28 -3.13
CA SER A 52 2.30 1.40 -4.33
C SER A 52 1.58 2.15 -5.46
N ALA A 53 0.30 1.88 -5.68
CA ALA A 53 -0.52 2.56 -6.67
C ALA A 53 -0.71 4.04 -6.33
N MET A 54 -1.00 4.38 -5.07
CA MET A 54 -1.08 5.76 -4.59
C MET A 54 0.24 6.50 -4.74
N SER A 55 1.36 5.87 -4.38
CA SER A 55 2.71 6.41 -4.55
C SER A 55 3.02 6.73 -6.02
N LYS A 56 2.72 5.80 -6.93
CA LYS A 56 2.88 5.99 -8.38
C LYS A 56 2.07 7.17 -8.90
N ASN A 57 0.81 7.30 -8.48
CA ASN A 57 -0.05 8.40 -8.90
C ASN A 57 0.40 9.74 -8.33
N THR A 58 0.90 9.78 -7.08
CA THR A 58 1.51 10.97 -6.49
C THR A 58 2.74 11.43 -7.29
N GLN A 59 3.65 10.52 -7.62
CA GLN A 59 4.81 10.83 -8.48
C GLN A 59 4.40 11.32 -9.87
N THR A 60 3.33 10.73 -10.43
CA THR A 60 2.78 11.16 -11.72
C THR A 60 2.22 12.57 -11.64
N LEU A 61 1.49 12.92 -10.58
CA LEU A 61 1.01 14.28 -10.36
C LEU A 61 2.16 15.29 -10.26
N MET A 62 3.20 14.98 -9.48
CA MET A 62 4.37 15.85 -9.39
C MET A 62 4.99 16.10 -10.75
N ARG A 63 5.23 15.03 -11.53
CA ARG A 63 5.79 15.14 -12.89
C ARG A 63 4.88 15.96 -13.82
N LEU A 64 3.57 15.74 -13.76
CA LEU A 64 2.61 16.53 -14.57
C LEU A 64 2.58 17.99 -14.17
N SER A 65 2.75 18.31 -12.89
CA SER A 65 2.84 19.70 -12.42
C SER A 65 4.06 20.42 -13.02
N TYR A 66 5.22 19.76 -13.06
CA TYR A 66 6.39 20.31 -13.77
C TYR A 66 6.15 20.44 -15.27
N ASN A 67 5.50 19.45 -15.90
CA ASN A 67 5.17 19.53 -17.31
C ASN A 67 4.19 20.69 -17.60
N TYR A 68 3.32 21.05 -16.66
CA TYR A 68 2.42 22.18 -16.80
C TYR A 68 3.17 23.51 -16.87
N ILE A 69 4.21 23.69 -16.03
CA ILE A 69 5.07 24.88 -16.09
C ILE A 69 5.80 25.00 -17.42
N LEU A 70 6.18 23.85 -18.00
CA LEU A 70 6.94 23.78 -19.27
C LEU A 70 6.04 23.77 -20.52
N ALA A 71 4.73 23.63 -20.34
CA ALA A 71 3.80 23.61 -21.46
C ALA A 71 3.79 24.97 -22.16
N GLN A 72 3.80 24.94 -23.48
CA GLN A 72 3.76 26.16 -24.30
C GLN A 72 2.50 26.16 -25.17
N GLY A 73 1.62 27.12 -24.87
CA GLY A 73 0.36 27.33 -25.57
C GLY A 73 -0.81 26.52 -25.07
N ASP A 74 -1.99 27.07 -25.23
CA ASP A 74 -3.26 26.64 -24.67
C ASP A 74 -3.57 25.16 -24.87
N ALA A 75 -3.25 24.61 -26.06
CA ALA A 75 -3.52 23.20 -26.36
C ALA A 75 -2.65 22.23 -25.54
N ALA A 76 -1.37 22.57 -25.33
CA ALA A 76 -0.46 21.78 -24.52
C ALA A 76 -0.82 21.85 -23.04
N GLU A 77 -1.10 23.04 -22.53
CA GLU A 77 -1.54 23.30 -21.17
C GLU A 77 -2.82 22.53 -20.85
N LYS A 78 -3.84 22.64 -21.70
CA LYS A 78 -5.12 21.92 -21.52
C LYS A 78 -4.96 20.40 -21.52
N LYS A 79 -4.04 19.87 -22.31
CA LYS A 79 -3.75 18.42 -22.30
C LYS A 79 -3.15 17.99 -20.96
N VAL A 80 -2.21 18.76 -20.43
CA VAL A 80 -1.59 18.47 -19.14
C VAL A 80 -2.61 18.62 -18.00
N GLU A 81 -3.42 19.69 -18.00
CA GLU A 81 -4.51 19.88 -17.02
C GLU A 81 -5.48 18.71 -16.99
N THR A 82 -5.88 18.21 -18.16
CA THR A 82 -6.75 17.02 -18.25
C THR A 82 -6.10 15.82 -17.59
N SER A 83 -4.81 15.57 -17.86
CA SER A 83 -4.06 14.46 -17.26
C SER A 83 -3.91 14.61 -15.74
N ILE A 84 -3.68 15.83 -15.26
CA ILE A 84 -3.62 16.14 -13.82
C ILE A 84 -4.98 15.85 -13.16
N SER A 85 -6.08 16.35 -13.75
CA SER A 85 -7.42 16.12 -13.21
C SER A 85 -7.77 14.65 -13.11
N GLN A 86 -7.47 13.87 -14.13
CA GLN A 86 -7.69 12.41 -14.14
C GLN A 86 -6.85 11.69 -13.08
N THR A 87 -5.56 12.07 -12.96
CA THR A 87 -4.66 11.45 -11.97
C THR A 87 -5.08 11.80 -10.54
N LYS A 88 -5.50 13.05 -10.29
CA LYS A 88 -6.06 13.48 -9.00
C LYS A 88 -7.29 12.64 -8.64
N GLN A 89 -8.25 12.55 -9.54
CA GLN A 89 -9.47 11.79 -9.29
C GLN A 89 -9.16 10.31 -9.00
N THR A 90 -8.22 9.71 -9.74
CA THR A 90 -7.79 8.34 -9.50
C THR A 90 -7.17 8.19 -8.11
N LEU A 91 -6.29 9.11 -7.71
CA LEU A 91 -5.64 9.07 -6.40
C LEU A 91 -6.64 9.29 -5.27
N GLU A 92 -7.60 10.23 -5.43
CA GLU A 92 -8.64 10.49 -4.44
C GLU A 92 -9.57 9.28 -4.25
N ASN A 93 -9.92 8.57 -5.33
CA ASN A 93 -10.67 7.33 -5.25
C ASN A 93 -9.86 6.23 -4.52
N GLN A 94 -8.58 6.07 -4.85
CA GLN A 94 -7.70 5.11 -4.17
C GLN A 94 -7.56 5.42 -2.67
N MET A 95 -7.44 6.70 -2.30
CA MET A 95 -7.41 7.10 -0.88
C MET A 95 -8.73 6.79 -0.18
N ALA A 96 -9.87 7.02 -0.84
CA ALA A 96 -11.19 6.70 -0.29
C ALA A 96 -11.35 5.20 -0.07
N ASP A 97 -10.99 4.38 -1.06
CA ASP A 97 -11.06 2.92 -0.97
C ASP A 97 -10.13 2.38 0.12
N PHE A 98 -8.89 2.89 0.17
CA PHE A 98 -7.91 2.50 1.18
C PHE A 98 -8.36 2.86 2.60
N SER A 99 -9.00 4.03 2.77
CA SER A 99 -9.48 4.49 4.08
C SER A 99 -10.52 3.58 4.73
N ASN A 100 -11.25 2.80 3.92
CA ASN A 100 -12.29 1.88 4.41
C ASN A 100 -11.72 0.60 5.05
N ASN A 101 -10.44 0.29 4.82
CA ASN A 101 -9.81 -0.97 5.20
C ASN A 101 -8.58 -0.78 6.11
N LEU A 102 -8.39 0.42 6.68
CA LEU A 102 -7.24 0.75 7.52
C LEU A 102 -7.24 -0.01 8.84
N THR A 103 -6.09 -0.54 9.18
CA THR A 103 -5.79 -0.96 10.56
C THR A 103 -5.50 0.26 11.45
N PRO A 104 -5.60 0.13 12.80
CA PRO A 104 -5.23 1.22 13.70
C PRO A 104 -3.79 1.72 13.49
N GLU A 105 -2.86 0.81 13.18
CA GLU A 105 -1.45 1.11 12.95
C GLU A 105 -1.22 1.90 11.67
N GLU A 106 -2.04 1.69 10.64
CA GLU A 106 -1.96 2.38 9.34
C GLU A 106 -2.62 3.76 9.38
N THR A 107 -3.56 3.98 10.30
CA THR A 107 -4.38 5.19 10.36
C THR A 107 -3.54 6.45 10.50
N GLU A 108 -2.55 6.49 11.39
CA GLU A 108 -1.71 7.67 11.62
C GLU A 108 -0.88 8.01 10.38
N ALA A 109 -0.24 7.01 9.76
CA ALA A 109 0.55 7.19 8.56
C ALA A 109 -0.30 7.68 7.38
N PHE A 110 -1.51 7.15 7.25
CA PHE A 110 -2.45 7.56 6.21
C PHE A 110 -2.97 8.99 6.41
N GLN A 111 -3.31 9.38 7.64
CA GLN A 111 -3.69 10.76 7.95
C GLN A 111 -2.58 11.76 7.62
N LYS A 112 -1.33 11.38 7.92
CA LYS A 112 -0.19 12.20 7.51
C LYS A 112 -0.09 12.33 6.00
N PHE A 113 -0.21 11.23 5.26
CA PHE A 113 -0.22 11.24 3.80
C PHE A 113 -1.33 12.15 3.24
N GLN A 114 -2.55 12.07 3.78
CA GLN A 114 -3.66 12.95 3.39
C GLN A 114 -3.33 14.42 3.65
N SER A 115 -2.74 14.75 4.79
CA SER A 115 -2.32 16.12 5.12
C SER A 115 -1.26 16.63 4.14
N ASP A 116 -0.25 15.83 3.84
CA ASP A 116 0.82 16.16 2.91
C ASP A 116 0.26 16.34 1.47
N TYR A 117 -0.71 15.52 1.09
CA TYR A 117 -1.41 15.66 -0.20
C TYR A 117 -2.21 16.97 -0.29
N GLN A 118 -2.90 17.38 0.76
CA GLN A 118 -3.61 18.66 0.79
C GLN A 118 -2.64 19.86 0.72
N ALA A 119 -1.51 19.76 1.41
CA ALA A 119 -0.45 20.78 1.30
C ALA A 119 0.10 20.87 -0.14
N TYR A 120 0.34 19.72 -0.77
CA TYR A 120 0.73 19.66 -2.18
C TYR A 120 -0.32 20.33 -3.11
N LEU A 121 -1.62 20.02 -2.93
CA LEU A 121 -2.68 20.64 -3.73
C LEU A 121 -2.74 22.16 -3.57
N SER A 122 -2.49 22.68 -2.37
CA SER A 122 -2.40 24.11 -2.12
C SER A 122 -1.26 24.76 -2.91
N LYS A 123 -0.06 24.15 -2.88
CA LYS A 123 1.10 24.61 -3.67
C LYS A 123 0.81 24.53 -5.18
N TYR A 124 0.21 23.41 -5.64
CA TYR A 124 -0.19 23.24 -7.03
C TYR A 124 -1.13 24.36 -7.50
N ASN A 125 -2.15 24.68 -6.73
CA ASN A 125 -3.09 25.74 -7.07
C ASN A 125 -2.43 27.14 -7.13
N ALA A 126 -1.45 27.41 -6.26
CA ALA A 126 -0.65 28.62 -6.32
C ALA A 126 0.21 28.66 -7.60
N MET A 127 0.86 27.55 -7.93
CA MET A 127 1.67 27.40 -9.15
C MET A 127 0.83 27.65 -10.41
N VAL A 128 -0.36 27.06 -10.50
CA VAL A 128 -1.29 27.26 -11.65
C VAL A 128 -1.60 28.72 -11.88
N LYS A 129 -1.83 29.51 -10.81
CA LYS A 129 -2.08 30.96 -10.93
C LYS A 129 -0.90 31.69 -11.56
N TYR A 130 0.32 31.32 -11.22
CA TYR A 130 1.52 31.93 -11.83
C TYR A 130 1.67 31.55 -13.30
N VAL A 131 1.42 30.29 -13.68
CA VAL A 131 1.46 29.86 -15.09
C VAL A 131 0.41 30.62 -15.90
N GLN A 132 -0.83 30.73 -15.41
CA GLN A 132 -1.92 31.42 -16.08
C GLN A 132 -1.66 32.94 -16.26
N THR A 133 -0.76 33.53 -15.46
CA THR A 133 -0.34 34.93 -15.59
C THR A 133 1.00 35.11 -16.32
N ASN A 134 1.50 34.08 -17.01
CA ASN A 134 2.79 34.05 -17.67
C ASN A 134 4.00 34.33 -16.75
N GLN A 135 3.90 33.94 -15.47
CA GLN A 135 4.95 34.08 -14.46
C GLN A 135 5.63 32.74 -14.17
N ASN A 136 6.11 32.06 -15.20
CA ASN A 136 6.63 30.70 -15.09
C ASN A 136 7.86 30.57 -14.18
N GLU A 137 8.65 31.63 -14.01
CA GLU A 137 9.75 31.68 -13.06
C GLU A 137 9.22 31.57 -11.61
N ASN A 138 8.18 32.34 -11.27
CA ASN A 138 7.53 32.26 -9.95
C ASN A 138 6.85 30.91 -9.73
N ALA A 139 6.24 30.33 -10.77
CA ALA A 139 5.68 28.99 -10.71
C ALA A 139 6.75 27.93 -10.39
N SER A 140 7.93 28.02 -11.00
CA SER A 140 9.08 27.15 -10.72
C SER A 140 9.59 27.28 -9.28
N ILE A 141 9.63 28.50 -8.74
CA ILE A 141 10.02 28.74 -7.34
C ILE A 141 9.04 28.05 -6.39
N VAL A 142 7.73 28.20 -6.62
CA VAL A 142 6.71 27.53 -5.79
C VAL A 142 6.79 26.01 -5.87
N ALA A 143 7.09 25.46 -7.06
CA ALA A 143 7.22 24.02 -7.26
C ALA A 143 8.46 23.42 -6.56
N ASN A 144 9.53 24.20 -6.36
CA ASN A 144 10.80 23.73 -5.80
C ASN A 144 10.99 24.08 -4.31
N ASN A 145 10.12 24.90 -3.73
CA ASN A 145 10.19 25.20 -2.29
C ASN A 145 9.44 24.11 -1.50
N ASP A 146 10.20 23.30 -0.79
CA ASP A 146 9.72 22.31 0.19
C ASP A 146 9.17 22.96 1.46
#